data_d5e4908ca32f3cc120b0736e0a38ac86
#
_entry.id   d5e4908ca32f3cc120b0736e0a38ac86
#
_cell.length_a   1.000
_cell.length_b   1.000
_cell.length_c   1.000
_cell.angle_alpha   90.00
_cell.angle_beta   90.00
_cell.angle_gamma   90.00
#
_symmetry.space_group_name_H-M   'P 1'
#
loop_
_entity.id
_entity.type
_entity.pdbx_description
1 polymer ?
#
loop_
_entity_poly.entity_id
_entity_poly.type
_entity_poly.pdbx_seq_one_letter_code
_entity_poly.pdbx_strand_id
1 'polypeptide(L)'
;MAIFISHASALRVLMSPRLSSLVRYARLADDDAIALKSEPSAIDESISRLCVLLGISEIELGRLDLIVGRGTSRKSTSRVRYHSWSGPMPRGAFLRISDGIYLSTPEFCFLQLAGSLPMIDLLLLGMALCGSYFPADTERGFVDGSPTTSVRKLTAFLADAKRCKGIDQARSAAAHLVDGARSPMESSLLLVLTLPRTMGGFGLAKPTLNGTVRLSDGARAIFGYPILRPDLLFPGAMLVIEYLGRAFHKDPERDIRRELALRHDGFDVQFVSIGQIMDSRQLYEIVKRVASATGKKMRPASAAIVAKRFALIDRLIPKRENILDGECLRYERTWWALPKCLA
;
A
#
# COMPACT_ATOMS: atom_id res chain seq x y z
N MET A 1 4.67 30.59 -13.17
CA MET A 1 5.63 29.47 -13.37
C MET A 1 5.20 28.28 -12.57
N ALA A 2 5.46 27.05 -13.04
CA ALA A 2 4.91 25.89 -12.39
C ALA A 2 5.99 24.85 -12.06
N ILE A 3 5.86 24.17 -10.90
CA ILE A 3 6.59 22.96 -10.52
C ILE A 3 5.63 21.78 -10.45
N PHE A 4 6.11 20.60 -10.86
CA PHE A 4 5.34 19.37 -10.87
C PHE A 4 6.02 18.33 -9.97
N ILE A 5 5.55 18.25 -8.73
CA ILE A 5 6.07 17.32 -7.71
C ILE A 5 5.63 15.91 -8.07
N SER A 6 6.54 14.96 -8.03
CA SER A 6 6.32 13.61 -8.55
C SER A 6 7.00 12.52 -7.72
N HIS A 7 6.87 11.27 -8.13
CA HIS A 7 7.58 10.11 -7.58
C HIS A 7 7.54 10.06 -6.05
N ALA A 8 8.70 9.89 -5.39
CA ALA A 8 8.80 9.75 -3.94
C ALA A 8 8.36 11.02 -3.19
N SER A 9 8.66 12.19 -3.75
CA SER A 9 8.27 13.46 -3.11
C SER A 9 6.75 13.63 -3.09
N ALA A 10 6.06 13.26 -4.16
CA ALA A 10 4.61 13.30 -4.17
C ALA A 10 4.02 12.28 -3.19
N LEU A 11 4.58 11.06 -3.11
CA LEU A 11 4.14 10.06 -2.14
C LEU A 11 4.31 10.51 -0.69
N ARG A 12 5.42 11.18 -0.35
CA ARG A 12 5.62 11.75 1.00
C ARG A 12 4.51 12.71 1.39
N VAL A 13 4.03 13.52 0.45
CA VAL A 13 2.89 14.42 0.69
C VAL A 13 1.59 13.64 0.79
N LEU A 14 1.31 12.76 -0.16
CA LEU A 14 0.07 11.99 -0.24
C LEU A 14 -0.14 11.06 0.97
N MET A 15 0.91 10.45 1.47
CA MET A 15 0.88 9.44 2.54
C MET A 15 1.29 9.99 3.91
N SER A 16 1.37 11.30 4.08
CA SER A 16 1.59 11.93 5.37
C SER A 16 0.25 12.28 6.03
N PRO A 17 -0.03 11.84 7.26
CA PRO A 17 -1.25 12.23 7.99
C PRO A 17 -1.40 13.75 8.10
N ARG A 18 -0.27 14.45 8.29
CA ARG A 18 -0.22 15.91 8.41
C ARG A 18 -0.49 16.62 7.08
N LEU A 19 0.07 16.08 5.98
CA LEU A 19 0.06 16.76 4.68
C LEU A 19 -1.12 16.33 3.80
N SER A 20 -1.69 15.16 4.03
CA SER A 20 -2.84 14.64 3.28
C SER A 20 -4.10 15.50 3.42
N SER A 21 -4.21 16.28 4.50
CA SER A 21 -5.31 17.24 4.67
C SER A 21 -5.30 18.34 3.58
N LEU A 22 -4.14 18.76 3.12
CA LEU A 22 -4.00 19.73 2.02
C LEU A 22 -4.48 19.15 0.69
N VAL A 23 -4.21 17.86 0.47
CA VAL A 23 -4.61 17.16 -0.75
C VAL A 23 -6.13 16.97 -0.82
N ARG A 24 -6.81 16.89 0.32
CA ARG A 24 -8.28 16.74 0.38
C ARG A 24 -9.04 17.88 -0.32
N TYR A 25 -8.47 19.08 -0.33
CA TYR A 25 -9.06 20.27 -0.95
C TYR A 25 -8.46 20.60 -2.32
N ALA A 26 -7.43 19.85 -2.74
CA ALA A 26 -6.83 20.04 -4.05
C ALA A 26 -7.78 19.60 -5.16
N ARG A 27 -7.82 20.37 -6.24
CA ARG A 27 -8.60 20.04 -7.45
C ARG A 27 -7.69 19.34 -8.45
N LEU A 28 -8.27 18.49 -9.30
CA LEU A 28 -7.58 18.00 -10.48
C LEU A 28 -7.14 19.21 -11.32
N ALA A 29 -5.92 19.17 -11.80
CA ALA A 29 -5.43 20.17 -12.73
C ALA A 29 -6.17 20.02 -14.07
N ASP A 30 -6.39 21.14 -14.75
CA ASP A 30 -6.88 21.11 -16.10
C ASP A 30 -5.80 20.51 -17.02
N ASP A 31 -6.14 19.41 -17.69
CA ASP A 31 -5.19 18.65 -18.50
C ASP A 31 -4.65 19.48 -19.69
N ASP A 32 -5.44 20.40 -20.22
CA ASP A 32 -5.07 21.27 -21.35
C ASP A 32 -4.06 22.37 -20.92
N ALA A 33 -3.99 22.70 -19.62
CA ALA A 33 -3.08 23.70 -19.07
C ALA A 33 -1.71 23.13 -18.65
N ILE A 34 -1.51 21.80 -18.72
CA ILE A 34 -0.28 21.15 -18.23
C ILE A 34 0.83 21.22 -19.28
N ALA A 35 1.58 22.32 -19.29
CA ALA A 35 2.88 22.38 -19.96
C ALA A 35 3.99 22.05 -18.95
N LEU A 36 4.63 20.88 -19.07
CA LEU A 36 5.75 20.46 -18.20
C LEU A 36 7.02 21.33 -18.44
N LYS A 37 6.84 22.65 -18.42
CA LYS A 37 7.92 23.63 -18.51
C LYS A 37 8.17 24.18 -17.11
N SER A 38 9.29 23.82 -16.51
CA SER A 38 9.72 24.42 -15.24
C SER A 38 10.92 25.32 -15.53
N GLU A 39 10.93 26.55 -15.05
CA GLU A 39 12.08 27.43 -15.14
C GLU A 39 12.93 27.37 -13.86
N PRO A 40 14.29 27.43 -13.98
CA PRO A 40 15.19 27.31 -12.83
C PRO A 40 14.94 28.35 -11.74
N SER A 41 14.70 29.59 -12.16
CA SER A 41 14.50 30.74 -11.27
C SER A 41 13.28 30.66 -10.39
N ALA A 42 12.28 29.90 -10.80
CA ALA A 42 11.04 29.74 -10.05
C ALA A 42 11.07 28.57 -9.01
N ILE A 43 12.11 27.74 -9.04
CA ILE A 43 12.14 26.53 -8.21
C ILE A 43 12.34 26.90 -6.74
N ASP A 44 13.27 27.78 -6.43
CA ASP A 44 13.55 28.16 -5.04
C ASP A 44 12.36 28.87 -4.39
N GLU A 45 11.73 29.80 -5.10
CA GLU A 45 10.49 30.43 -4.65
C GLU A 45 9.36 29.39 -4.44
N SER A 46 9.22 28.47 -5.38
CA SER A 46 8.19 27.42 -5.28
C SER A 46 8.48 26.44 -4.15
N ILE A 47 9.74 26.12 -3.86
CA ILE A 47 10.13 25.30 -2.71
C ILE A 47 9.78 26.00 -1.41
N SER A 48 10.15 27.29 -1.29
CA SER A 48 9.83 28.07 -0.08
C SER A 48 8.33 28.19 0.15
N ARG A 49 7.55 28.46 -0.91
CA ARG A 49 6.08 28.46 -0.84
C ARG A 49 5.52 27.09 -0.46
N LEU A 50 6.07 26.00 -0.99
CA LEU A 50 5.67 24.65 -0.65
C LEU A 50 5.94 24.36 0.84
N CYS A 51 7.10 24.74 1.36
CA CYS A 51 7.43 24.59 2.78
C CYS A 51 6.43 25.32 3.68
N VAL A 52 6.07 26.55 3.31
CA VAL A 52 5.03 27.32 4.02
C VAL A 52 3.68 26.62 3.99
N LEU A 53 3.24 26.17 2.81
CA LEU A 53 1.98 25.46 2.64
C LEU A 53 1.92 24.14 3.45
N LEU A 54 3.04 23.42 3.47
CA LEU A 54 3.15 22.16 4.19
C LEU A 54 3.42 22.36 5.69
N GLY A 55 3.82 23.56 6.11
CA GLY A 55 4.23 23.87 7.47
C GLY A 55 5.47 23.07 7.92
N ILE A 56 6.42 22.85 7.01
CA ILE A 56 7.67 22.11 7.24
C ILE A 56 8.86 22.94 6.77
N SER A 57 10.05 22.63 7.30
CA SER A 57 11.31 23.20 6.84
C SER A 57 11.77 22.58 5.52
N GLU A 58 12.71 23.22 4.81
CA GLU A 58 13.36 22.66 3.62
C GLU A 58 14.14 21.37 3.95
N ILE A 59 14.69 21.27 5.17
CA ILE A 59 15.39 20.06 5.63
C ILE A 59 14.41 18.88 5.74
N GLU A 60 13.23 19.11 6.31
CA GLU A 60 12.18 18.09 6.41
C GLU A 60 11.61 17.74 5.04
N LEU A 61 11.48 18.72 4.14
CA LEU A 61 11.07 18.50 2.76
C LEU A 61 12.08 17.60 2.03
N GLY A 62 13.37 17.77 2.29
CA GLY A 62 14.46 17.01 1.68
C GLY A 62 14.55 17.24 0.17
N ARG A 63 15.17 16.29 -0.53
CA ARG A 63 15.31 16.37 -1.99
C ARG A 63 13.97 16.18 -2.68
N LEU A 64 13.63 17.11 -3.60
CA LEU A 64 12.39 17.05 -4.36
C LEU A 64 12.54 16.31 -5.68
N ASP A 65 11.59 15.43 -5.97
CA ASP A 65 11.43 14.82 -7.29
C ASP A 65 10.46 15.68 -8.12
N LEU A 66 10.96 16.27 -9.19
CA LEU A 66 10.18 17.05 -10.14
C LEU A 66 10.11 16.36 -11.49
N ILE A 67 8.93 16.35 -12.10
CA ILE A 67 8.77 15.87 -13.47
C ILE A 67 8.86 17.02 -14.46
N VAL A 68 9.57 16.78 -15.57
CA VAL A 68 9.76 17.74 -16.67
C VAL A 68 9.46 17.09 -18.01
N GLY A 69 9.07 17.89 -18.99
CA GLY A 69 8.76 17.40 -20.33
C GLY A 69 9.99 16.94 -21.10
N ARG A 70 9.73 16.20 -22.18
CA ARG A 70 10.76 15.74 -23.11
C ARG A 70 11.54 16.94 -23.69
N GLY A 71 12.86 16.78 -23.78
CA GLY A 71 13.75 17.85 -24.31
C GLY A 71 14.21 18.87 -23.27
N THR A 72 13.65 18.83 -22.07
CA THR A 72 14.14 19.64 -20.95
C THR A 72 15.31 18.90 -20.30
N SER A 73 16.54 19.15 -20.77
CA SER A 73 17.74 18.62 -20.13
C SER A 73 18.07 19.45 -18.89
N ARG A 74 17.87 18.86 -17.70
CA ARG A 74 18.29 19.49 -16.45
C ARG A 74 19.12 18.52 -15.63
N LYS A 75 20.26 19.03 -15.15
CA LYS A 75 21.06 18.27 -14.20
C LYS A 75 20.40 18.30 -12.83
N SER A 76 20.21 17.12 -12.25
CA SER A 76 19.77 16.99 -10.85
C SER A 76 20.81 17.60 -9.92
N THR A 77 20.32 18.23 -8.85
CA THR A 77 21.13 18.84 -7.79
C THR A 77 20.95 18.07 -6.47
N SER A 78 21.60 18.52 -5.42
CA SER A 78 21.34 18.00 -4.06
C SER A 78 19.91 18.27 -3.60
N ARG A 79 19.30 19.40 -4.03
CA ARG A 79 17.94 19.82 -3.64
C ARG A 79 16.83 19.24 -4.53
N VAL A 80 17.12 18.99 -5.83
CA VAL A 80 16.11 18.59 -6.83
C VAL A 80 16.61 17.45 -7.69
N ARG A 81 15.76 16.44 -7.86
CA ARG A 81 15.91 15.36 -8.84
C ARG A 81 14.89 15.56 -9.97
N TYR A 82 15.36 15.63 -11.20
CA TYR A 82 14.50 15.76 -12.36
C TYR A 82 14.24 14.42 -13.02
N HIS A 83 12.96 14.17 -13.30
CA HIS A 83 12.47 13.00 -14.03
C HIS A 83 11.87 13.47 -15.37
N SER A 84 12.37 12.96 -16.48
CA SER A 84 11.85 13.30 -17.80
C SER A 84 10.64 12.43 -18.14
N TRP A 85 9.54 13.05 -18.54
CA TRP A 85 8.34 12.36 -19.04
C TRP A 85 8.27 12.49 -20.56
N SER A 86 8.23 11.36 -21.26
CA SER A 86 8.25 11.31 -22.74
C SER A 86 6.96 10.76 -23.37
N GLY A 87 6.08 10.18 -22.57
CA GLY A 87 4.79 9.67 -23.03
C GLY A 87 3.71 10.75 -23.09
N PRO A 88 2.54 10.45 -23.68
CA PRO A 88 1.35 11.28 -23.53
C PRO A 88 1.04 11.47 -22.04
N MET A 89 0.59 12.66 -21.65
CA MET A 89 0.18 12.91 -20.27
C MET A 89 -1.18 12.23 -20.05
N PRO A 90 -1.28 11.32 -19.04
CA PRO A 90 -2.56 10.73 -18.71
C PRO A 90 -3.51 11.79 -18.14
N ARG A 91 -4.79 11.67 -18.43
CA ARG A 91 -5.83 12.53 -17.82
C ARG A 91 -5.85 12.36 -16.32
N GLY A 92 -5.99 13.46 -15.58
CA GLY A 92 -6.01 13.44 -14.14
C GLY A 92 -4.65 13.08 -13.49
N ALA A 93 -3.54 13.38 -14.17
CA ALA A 93 -2.19 13.08 -13.66
C ALA A 93 -1.80 13.96 -12.47
N PHE A 94 -2.35 15.17 -12.33
CA PHE A 94 -1.92 16.13 -11.31
C PHE A 94 -3.08 16.71 -10.50
N LEU A 95 -2.79 16.99 -9.25
CA LEU A 95 -3.56 17.85 -8.35
C LEU A 95 -2.92 19.24 -8.35
N ARG A 96 -3.72 20.29 -8.42
CA ARG A 96 -3.28 21.67 -8.21
C ARG A 96 -3.36 21.97 -6.70
N ILE A 97 -2.21 22.13 -6.07
CA ILE A 97 -2.09 22.41 -4.64
C ILE A 97 -2.22 23.92 -4.38
N SER A 98 -1.55 24.71 -5.23
CA SER A 98 -1.66 26.17 -5.27
C SER A 98 -1.26 26.69 -6.65
N ASP A 99 -1.24 28.00 -6.83
CA ASP A 99 -0.79 28.59 -8.08
C ASP A 99 0.65 28.21 -8.39
N GLY A 100 0.84 27.53 -9.53
CA GLY A 100 2.13 27.07 -9.99
C GLY A 100 2.70 25.86 -9.25
N ILE A 101 1.98 25.24 -8.29
CA ILE A 101 2.42 24.03 -7.59
C ILE A 101 1.45 22.90 -7.88
N TYR A 102 1.95 21.87 -8.54
CA TYR A 102 1.22 20.66 -8.92
C TYR A 102 1.83 19.43 -8.25
N LEU A 103 0.99 18.50 -7.87
CA LEU A 103 1.36 17.24 -7.23
C LEU A 103 0.84 16.08 -8.07
N SER A 104 1.67 15.10 -8.39
CA SER A 104 1.21 13.87 -9.03
C SER A 104 0.11 13.21 -8.19
N THR A 105 -1.00 12.80 -8.84
CA THR A 105 -2.04 12.02 -8.19
C THR A 105 -1.50 10.66 -7.71
N PRO A 106 -2.14 9.99 -6.75
CA PRO A 106 -1.74 8.65 -6.30
C PRO A 106 -1.60 7.66 -7.46
N GLU A 107 -2.53 7.71 -8.40
CA GLU A 107 -2.56 6.85 -9.58
C GLU A 107 -1.36 7.13 -10.50
N PHE A 108 -1.04 8.40 -10.69
CA PHE A 108 0.09 8.78 -11.53
C PHE A 108 1.43 8.46 -10.84
N CYS A 109 1.54 8.66 -9.52
CA CYS A 109 2.71 8.22 -8.75
C CYS A 109 2.94 6.70 -8.89
N PHE A 110 1.88 5.91 -8.80
CA PHE A 110 1.96 4.47 -8.96
C PHE A 110 2.49 4.09 -10.35
N LEU A 111 1.99 4.74 -11.42
CA LEU A 111 2.48 4.53 -12.78
C LEU A 111 3.94 4.97 -12.95
N GLN A 112 4.32 6.14 -12.44
CA GLN A 112 5.70 6.66 -12.51
C GLN A 112 6.69 5.68 -11.87
N LEU A 113 6.33 5.12 -10.71
CA LEU A 113 7.17 4.22 -9.96
C LEU A 113 7.17 2.79 -10.52
N ALA A 114 6.12 2.39 -11.23
CA ALA A 114 6.09 1.10 -11.93
C ALA A 114 7.19 0.95 -12.98
N GLY A 115 7.75 2.07 -13.47
CA GLY A 115 8.90 2.04 -14.39
C GLY A 115 10.25 1.70 -13.75
N SER A 116 10.33 1.66 -12.41
CA SER A 116 11.60 1.51 -11.67
C SER A 116 11.53 0.54 -10.49
N LEU A 117 10.37 0.35 -9.86
CA LEU A 117 10.21 -0.54 -8.71
C LEU A 117 10.15 -2.01 -9.15
N PRO A 118 10.73 -2.92 -8.35
CA PRO A 118 10.41 -4.34 -8.44
C PRO A 118 8.91 -4.59 -8.23
N MET A 119 8.36 -5.66 -8.83
CA MET A 119 6.92 -5.97 -8.79
C MET A 119 6.37 -6.05 -7.37
N ILE A 120 7.07 -6.70 -6.44
CA ILE A 120 6.59 -6.87 -5.07
C ILE A 120 6.53 -5.52 -4.33
N ASP A 121 7.50 -4.64 -4.57
CA ASP A 121 7.53 -3.31 -3.98
C ASP A 121 6.41 -2.43 -4.53
N LEU A 122 6.12 -2.56 -5.82
CA LEU A 122 4.99 -1.89 -6.46
C LEU A 122 3.66 -2.39 -5.90
N LEU A 123 3.52 -3.69 -5.63
CA LEU A 123 2.34 -4.26 -4.98
C LEU A 123 2.16 -3.70 -3.56
N LEU A 124 3.23 -3.65 -2.75
CA LEU A 124 3.17 -3.07 -1.40
C LEU A 124 2.78 -1.59 -1.45
N LEU A 125 3.34 -0.82 -2.38
CA LEU A 125 2.95 0.57 -2.60
C LEU A 125 1.46 0.68 -2.95
N GLY A 126 0.98 -0.11 -3.90
CA GLY A 126 -0.43 -0.12 -4.30
C GLY A 126 -1.36 -0.48 -3.15
N MET A 127 -1.01 -1.48 -2.34
CA MET A 127 -1.76 -1.87 -1.13
C MET A 127 -1.82 -0.72 -0.11
N ALA A 128 -0.71 0.01 0.10
CA ALA A 128 -0.69 1.16 1.00
C ALA A 128 -1.51 2.34 0.47
N LEU A 129 -1.45 2.64 -0.83
CA LEU A 129 -2.25 3.70 -1.46
C LEU A 129 -3.75 3.43 -1.38
N CYS A 130 -4.16 2.17 -1.51
CA CYS A 130 -5.55 1.70 -1.43
C CYS A 130 -5.97 1.30 0.01
N GLY A 131 -5.05 1.35 0.96
CA GLY A 131 -5.24 1.00 2.37
C GLY A 131 -5.48 2.20 3.27
N SER A 132 -5.76 1.93 4.54
CA SER A 132 -5.99 2.94 5.58
C SER A 132 -4.80 3.04 6.54
N TYR A 133 -3.60 2.96 6.02
CA TYR A 133 -2.35 3.11 6.78
C TYR A 133 -1.28 3.81 5.92
N PHE A 134 -0.39 4.53 6.58
CA PHE A 134 0.78 5.12 5.93
C PHE A 134 2.06 4.57 6.57
N PRO A 135 3.06 4.15 5.77
CA PRO A 135 4.39 3.82 6.27
C PRO A 135 4.97 5.01 7.05
N ALA A 136 5.49 4.75 8.23
CA ALA A 136 6.05 5.79 9.09
C ALA A 136 7.15 5.22 9.99
N ASP A 137 8.10 6.07 10.39
CA ASP A 137 9.15 5.72 11.35
C ASP A 137 8.58 5.78 12.78
N THR A 138 7.76 4.80 13.11
CA THR A 138 7.14 4.59 14.41
C THR A 138 7.44 3.19 14.89
N GLU A 139 7.18 2.92 16.16
CA GLU A 139 7.31 1.59 16.76
C GLU A 139 6.50 0.51 16.00
N ARG A 140 5.34 0.89 15.43
CA ARG A 140 4.50 0.01 14.60
C ARG A 140 4.99 -0.09 13.14
N GLY A 141 5.92 0.77 12.71
CA GLY A 141 6.35 0.92 11.31
C GLY A 141 5.32 1.60 10.41
N PHE A 142 4.19 2.04 10.94
CA PHE A 142 3.12 2.73 10.22
C PHE A 142 2.22 3.54 11.17
N VAL A 143 1.44 4.43 10.61
CA VAL A 143 0.38 5.18 11.27
C VAL A 143 -0.94 4.95 10.56
N ASP A 144 -2.04 5.13 11.29
CA ASP A 144 -3.37 5.06 10.69
C ASP A 144 -3.55 6.23 9.71
N GLY A 145 -4.19 5.96 8.58
CA GLY A 145 -4.41 6.91 7.51
C GLY A 145 -5.76 6.71 6.83
N SER A 146 -5.98 7.47 5.77
CA SER A 146 -7.14 7.26 4.89
C SER A 146 -6.65 6.82 3.51
N PRO A 147 -7.38 5.98 2.78
CA PRO A 147 -7.01 5.60 1.43
C PRO A 147 -6.79 6.83 0.55
N THR A 148 -5.67 6.90 -0.13
CA THR A 148 -5.38 8.00 -1.06
C THR A 148 -6.02 7.78 -2.42
N THR A 149 -6.29 6.51 -2.75
CA THR A 149 -7.01 6.08 -3.96
C THR A 149 -7.80 4.80 -3.68
N SER A 150 -8.31 4.16 -4.71
CA SER A 150 -8.91 2.82 -4.69
C SER A 150 -8.47 2.01 -5.90
N VAL A 151 -8.54 0.68 -5.79
CA VAL A 151 -8.24 -0.23 -6.91
C VAL A 151 -9.04 0.15 -8.15
N ARG A 152 -10.31 0.53 -7.99
CA ARG A 152 -11.18 0.98 -9.08
C ARG A 152 -10.63 2.23 -9.77
N LYS A 153 -10.27 3.28 -9.01
CA LYS A 153 -9.70 4.53 -9.55
C LYS A 153 -8.37 4.27 -10.24
N LEU A 154 -7.50 3.52 -9.58
CA LEU A 154 -6.19 3.15 -10.11
C LEU A 154 -6.31 2.38 -11.43
N THR A 155 -7.18 1.38 -11.50
CA THR A 155 -7.41 0.59 -12.70
C THR A 155 -7.99 1.44 -13.84
N ALA A 156 -8.94 2.34 -13.55
CA ALA A 156 -9.51 3.26 -14.53
C ALA A 156 -8.44 4.20 -15.10
N PHE A 157 -7.61 4.81 -14.24
CA PHE A 157 -6.51 5.67 -14.67
C PHE A 157 -5.51 4.91 -15.56
N LEU A 158 -5.13 3.70 -15.17
CA LEU A 158 -4.20 2.87 -15.96
C LEU A 158 -4.80 2.37 -17.28
N ALA A 159 -6.12 2.22 -17.38
CA ALA A 159 -6.79 1.87 -18.64
C ALA A 159 -6.66 3.01 -19.66
N ASP A 160 -6.80 4.25 -19.23
CA ASP A 160 -6.70 5.44 -20.08
C ASP A 160 -5.24 5.78 -20.44
N ALA A 161 -4.27 5.47 -19.56
CA ALA A 161 -2.85 5.72 -19.81
C ALA A 161 -2.32 4.85 -20.96
N LYS A 162 -1.68 5.48 -21.96
CA LYS A 162 -1.17 4.78 -23.15
C LYS A 162 0.30 5.14 -23.38
N ARG A 163 1.07 4.15 -23.84
CA ARG A 163 2.48 4.34 -24.25
C ARG A 163 3.35 5.00 -23.16
N CYS A 164 3.08 4.67 -21.90
CA CYS A 164 3.85 5.15 -20.76
C CYS A 164 4.84 4.11 -20.29
N LYS A 165 6.04 4.52 -19.86
CA LYS A 165 7.00 3.61 -19.24
C LYS A 165 6.38 2.97 -18.00
N GLY A 166 6.52 1.65 -17.85
CA GLY A 166 6.01 0.90 -16.70
C GLY A 166 4.52 0.56 -16.74
N ILE A 167 3.78 0.93 -17.80
CA ILE A 167 2.32 0.74 -17.88
C ILE A 167 1.90 -0.74 -17.75
N ASP A 168 2.63 -1.66 -18.38
CA ASP A 168 2.29 -3.09 -18.34
C ASP A 168 2.53 -3.66 -16.93
N GLN A 169 3.62 -3.26 -16.28
CA GLN A 169 3.89 -3.63 -14.90
C GLN A 169 2.85 -3.04 -13.95
N ALA A 170 2.46 -1.76 -14.13
CA ALA A 170 1.43 -1.12 -13.33
C ALA A 170 0.08 -1.84 -13.45
N ARG A 171 -0.34 -2.19 -14.67
CA ARG A 171 -1.58 -2.96 -14.92
C ARG A 171 -1.51 -4.35 -14.31
N SER A 172 -0.39 -5.03 -14.47
CA SER A 172 -0.16 -6.35 -13.87
C SER A 172 -0.24 -6.28 -12.34
N ALA A 173 0.39 -5.30 -11.71
CA ALA A 173 0.33 -5.11 -10.27
C ALA A 173 -1.09 -4.76 -9.80
N ALA A 174 -1.76 -3.81 -10.46
CA ALA A 174 -3.11 -3.37 -10.09
C ALA A 174 -4.13 -4.52 -10.07
N ALA A 175 -3.97 -5.51 -10.96
CA ALA A 175 -4.82 -6.71 -11.00
C ALA A 175 -4.75 -7.56 -9.71
N HIS A 176 -3.72 -7.39 -8.87
CA HIS A 176 -3.53 -8.14 -7.63
C HIS A 176 -3.89 -7.35 -6.37
N LEU A 177 -4.15 -6.06 -6.48
CA LEU A 177 -4.49 -5.22 -5.34
C LEU A 177 -5.91 -5.50 -4.82
N VAL A 178 -6.12 -5.15 -3.54
CA VAL A 178 -7.42 -5.17 -2.85
C VAL A 178 -7.48 -3.93 -1.96
N ASP A 179 -8.64 -3.27 -1.95
CA ASP A 179 -8.89 -2.12 -1.09
C ASP A 179 -9.03 -2.52 0.39
N GLY A 180 -8.75 -1.59 1.30
CA GLY A 180 -9.21 -1.67 2.67
C GLY A 180 -8.24 -2.30 3.67
N ALA A 181 -6.98 -2.58 3.31
CA ALA A 181 -5.98 -2.99 4.28
C ALA A 181 -5.77 -1.89 5.34
N ARG A 182 -5.66 -2.26 6.60
CA ARG A 182 -5.44 -1.34 7.74
C ARG A 182 -4.05 -1.48 8.35
N SER A 183 -3.32 -2.48 7.89
CA SER A 183 -1.94 -2.68 8.29
C SER A 183 -1.12 -3.30 7.16
N PRO A 184 0.20 -3.14 7.24
CA PRO A 184 1.13 -3.80 6.34
C PRO A 184 1.06 -5.32 6.38
N MET A 185 0.84 -5.89 7.56
CA MET A 185 0.79 -7.34 7.72
C MET A 185 -0.45 -7.94 7.09
N GLU A 186 -1.61 -7.26 7.14
CA GLU A 186 -2.79 -7.65 6.36
C GLU A 186 -2.50 -7.65 4.86
N SER A 187 -1.80 -6.62 4.36
CA SER A 187 -1.37 -6.53 2.96
C SER A 187 -0.43 -7.68 2.60
N SER A 188 0.56 -7.98 3.44
CA SER A 188 1.51 -9.07 3.23
C SER A 188 0.83 -10.43 3.25
N LEU A 189 -0.03 -10.69 4.22
CA LEU A 189 -0.79 -11.94 4.32
C LEU A 189 -1.71 -12.14 3.10
N LEU A 190 -2.43 -11.09 2.69
CA LEU A 190 -3.20 -11.10 1.45
C LEU A 190 -2.34 -11.51 0.26
N LEU A 191 -1.21 -10.84 0.04
CA LEU A 191 -0.33 -11.09 -1.11
C LEU A 191 0.24 -12.51 -1.08
N VAL A 192 0.67 -13.02 0.08
CA VAL A 192 1.11 -14.42 0.23
C VAL A 192 0.00 -15.40 -0.20
N LEU A 193 -1.22 -15.19 0.26
CA LEU A 193 -2.33 -16.10 -0.01
C LEU A 193 -2.81 -16.02 -1.47
N THR A 194 -2.87 -14.82 -2.06
CA THR A 194 -3.62 -14.59 -3.31
C THR A 194 -2.76 -14.42 -4.57
N LEU A 195 -1.49 -14.02 -4.45
CA LEU A 195 -0.63 -13.90 -5.63
C LEU A 195 -0.52 -15.24 -6.37
N PRO A 196 -0.38 -15.20 -7.70
CA PRO A 196 -0.17 -16.40 -8.51
C PRO A 196 1.05 -17.20 -8.04
N ARG A 197 1.00 -18.51 -8.21
CA ARG A 197 2.12 -19.42 -7.89
C ARG A 197 3.41 -19.04 -8.61
N THR A 198 3.30 -18.51 -9.82
CA THR A 198 4.44 -18.00 -10.61
C THR A 198 5.15 -16.82 -9.96
N MET A 199 4.48 -16.12 -9.05
CA MET A 199 5.00 -15.02 -8.22
C MET A 199 5.33 -15.47 -6.79
N GLY A 200 5.18 -16.75 -6.46
CA GLY A 200 5.45 -17.31 -5.13
C GLY A 200 4.23 -17.41 -4.22
N GLY A 201 3.10 -16.82 -4.58
CA GLY A 201 1.87 -16.93 -3.79
C GLY A 201 1.19 -18.30 -3.89
N PHE A 202 0.05 -18.44 -3.24
CA PHE A 202 -0.74 -19.68 -3.28
C PHE A 202 -1.88 -19.64 -4.30
N GLY A 203 -2.20 -18.48 -4.86
CA GLY A 203 -3.24 -18.30 -5.88
C GLY A 203 -4.64 -18.57 -5.35
N LEU A 204 -4.89 -18.32 -4.07
CA LEU A 204 -6.21 -18.48 -3.46
C LEU A 204 -7.17 -17.36 -3.92
N ALA A 205 -8.45 -17.53 -3.64
CA ALA A 205 -9.44 -16.49 -3.86
C ALA A 205 -9.10 -15.24 -3.05
N LYS A 206 -9.42 -14.06 -3.59
CA LYS A 206 -9.23 -12.79 -2.88
C LYS A 206 -10.31 -12.65 -1.80
N PRO A 207 -9.92 -12.36 -0.54
CA PRO A 207 -10.86 -11.97 0.50
C PRO A 207 -11.27 -10.50 0.34
N THR A 208 -12.26 -10.09 1.10
CA THR A 208 -12.51 -8.68 1.41
C THR A 208 -11.69 -8.32 2.64
N LEU A 209 -10.86 -7.30 2.56
CA LEU A 209 -10.09 -6.81 3.72
C LEU A 209 -10.97 -5.88 4.57
N ASN A 210 -10.97 -6.09 5.88
CA ASN A 210 -11.76 -5.32 6.85
C ASN A 210 -13.24 -5.17 6.44
N GLY A 211 -13.77 -6.20 5.76
CA GLY A 211 -15.14 -6.25 5.31
C GLY A 211 -16.13 -6.16 6.47
N THR A 212 -17.29 -5.58 6.22
CA THR A 212 -18.33 -5.41 7.24
C THR A 212 -19.13 -6.70 7.42
N VAL A 213 -19.08 -7.29 8.59
CA VAL A 213 -19.98 -8.36 9.05
C VAL A 213 -21.04 -7.73 9.96
N ARG A 214 -22.29 -7.83 9.58
CA ARG A 214 -23.44 -7.47 10.44
C ARG A 214 -23.77 -8.66 11.31
N LEU A 215 -23.72 -8.47 12.62
CA LEU A 215 -23.96 -9.53 13.59
C LEU A 215 -25.46 -9.75 13.84
N SER A 216 -25.86 -11.02 14.02
CA SER A 216 -27.17 -11.38 14.53
C SER A 216 -27.38 -10.82 15.94
N ASP A 217 -28.64 -10.81 16.42
CA ASP A 217 -28.94 -10.32 17.78
C ASP A 217 -28.22 -11.13 18.85
N GLY A 218 -28.07 -12.44 18.68
CA GLY A 218 -27.30 -13.30 19.59
C GLY A 218 -25.81 -12.96 19.60
N ALA A 219 -25.19 -12.82 18.44
CA ALA A 219 -23.80 -12.43 18.31
C ALA A 219 -23.55 -11.01 18.83
N ARG A 220 -24.50 -10.09 18.60
CA ARG A 220 -24.48 -8.73 19.16
C ARG A 220 -24.52 -8.71 20.67
N ALA A 221 -25.33 -9.57 21.30
CA ALA A 221 -25.36 -9.70 22.75
C ALA A 221 -24.00 -10.14 23.33
N ILE A 222 -23.27 -10.99 22.60
CA ILE A 222 -21.92 -11.47 22.98
C ILE A 222 -20.89 -10.34 22.84
N PHE A 223 -20.86 -9.64 21.69
CA PHE A 223 -19.81 -8.67 21.37
C PHE A 223 -20.10 -7.26 21.88
N GLY A 224 -21.38 -6.88 21.99
CA GLY A 224 -21.82 -5.55 22.42
C GLY A 224 -21.96 -4.51 21.26
N TYR A 225 -21.63 -4.87 20.03
CA TYR A 225 -21.72 -3.98 18.87
C TYR A 225 -22.37 -4.69 17.68
N PRO A 226 -23.09 -3.97 16.80
CA PRO A 226 -23.82 -4.58 15.69
C PRO A 226 -22.95 -4.99 14.49
N ILE A 227 -21.69 -4.55 14.48
CA ILE A 227 -20.79 -4.69 13.32
C ILE A 227 -19.41 -5.16 13.77
N LEU A 228 -18.87 -6.14 13.05
CA LEU A 228 -17.47 -6.55 13.10
C LEU A 228 -16.79 -6.33 11.75
N ARG A 229 -15.48 -6.09 11.79
CA ARG A 229 -14.63 -6.00 10.60
C ARG A 229 -13.41 -6.89 10.80
N PRO A 230 -13.46 -8.12 10.31
CA PRO A 230 -12.32 -9.02 10.34
C PRO A 230 -11.25 -8.61 9.31
N ASP A 231 -9.99 -8.94 9.58
CA ASP A 231 -8.87 -8.55 8.72
C ASP A 231 -9.03 -9.09 7.30
N LEU A 232 -9.28 -10.40 7.15
CA LEU A 232 -9.57 -11.04 5.87
C LEU A 232 -10.90 -11.81 5.97
N LEU A 233 -11.88 -11.40 5.19
CA LEU A 233 -13.21 -12.00 5.13
C LEU A 233 -13.41 -12.74 3.81
N PHE A 234 -13.77 -14.01 3.87
CA PHE A 234 -14.22 -14.84 2.75
C PHE A 234 -15.73 -15.14 2.91
N PRO A 235 -16.60 -14.20 2.50
CA PRO A 235 -18.02 -14.29 2.86
C PRO A 235 -18.71 -15.53 2.29
N GLY A 236 -18.38 -15.92 1.05
CA GLY A 236 -18.95 -17.13 0.42
C GLY A 236 -18.49 -18.46 1.05
N ALA A 237 -17.42 -18.42 1.85
CA ALA A 237 -16.89 -19.58 2.57
C ALA A 237 -17.19 -19.53 4.07
N MET A 238 -17.87 -18.50 4.57
CA MET A 238 -18.07 -18.24 5.99
C MET A 238 -16.77 -18.38 6.79
N LEU A 239 -15.65 -17.90 6.22
CA LEU A 239 -14.31 -18.00 6.79
C LEU A 239 -13.75 -16.60 7.04
N VAL A 240 -13.16 -16.45 8.20
CA VAL A 240 -12.46 -15.24 8.64
C VAL A 240 -11.02 -15.59 9.01
N ILE A 241 -10.08 -14.76 8.59
CA ILE A 241 -8.71 -14.80 9.08
C ILE A 241 -8.43 -13.50 9.83
N GLU A 242 -7.90 -13.61 11.04
CA GLU A 242 -7.47 -12.52 11.91
C GLU A 242 -5.95 -12.60 12.10
N TYR A 243 -5.24 -11.54 11.80
CA TYR A 243 -3.80 -11.47 12.02
C TYR A 243 -3.50 -11.11 13.48
N LEU A 244 -2.79 -12.00 14.18
CA LEU A 244 -2.34 -11.76 15.56
C LEU A 244 -1.11 -10.83 15.58
N GLY A 245 -1.37 -9.52 15.54
CA GLY A 245 -0.34 -8.50 15.78
C GLY A 245 -0.07 -8.28 17.27
N ARG A 246 0.98 -7.51 17.59
CA ARG A 246 1.32 -7.16 18.99
C ARG A 246 0.20 -6.41 19.74
N ALA A 247 -0.69 -5.73 19.03
CA ALA A 247 -1.83 -5.01 19.63
C ALA A 247 -2.94 -5.95 20.13
N PHE A 248 -2.91 -7.23 19.78
CA PHE A 248 -3.93 -8.23 20.12
C PHE A 248 -4.05 -8.50 21.63
N HIS A 249 -3.07 -8.10 22.45
CA HIS A 249 -3.09 -8.37 23.87
C HIS A 249 -3.53 -7.20 24.75
N LYS A 250 -4.01 -6.10 24.15
CA LYS A 250 -4.42 -4.92 24.94
C LYS A 250 -5.78 -5.10 25.61
N ASP A 251 -6.67 -5.93 25.04
CA ASP A 251 -7.98 -6.25 25.58
C ASP A 251 -8.36 -7.71 25.22
N PRO A 252 -7.82 -8.70 25.96
CA PRO A 252 -8.08 -10.12 25.69
C PRO A 252 -9.55 -10.51 25.77
N GLU A 253 -10.31 -9.89 26.67
CA GLU A 253 -11.75 -10.19 26.82
C GLU A 253 -12.54 -9.73 25.58
N ARG A 254 -12.19 -8.58 25.04
CA ARG A 254 -12.82 -8.10 23.81
C ARG A 254 -12.49 -8.99 22.62
N ASP A 255 -11.25 -9.47 22.53
CA ASP A 255 -10.81 -10.37 21.46
C ASP A 255 -11.56 -11.71 21.52
N ILE A 256 -11.72 -12.27 22.74
CA ILE A 256 -12.53 -13.48 22.96
C ILE A 256 -14.00 -13.25 22.57
N ARG A 257 -14.62 -12.16 23.00
CA ARG A 257 -16.01 -11.83 22.65
C ARG A 257 -16.18 -11.65 21.14
N ARG A 258 -15.20 -11.05 20.47
CA ARG A 258 -15.16 -10.88 19.01
C ARG A 258 -15.17 -12.25 18.30
N GLU A 259 -14.31 -13.17 18.72
CA GLU A 259 -14.25 -14.52 18.18
C GLU A 259 -15.55 -15.27 18.41
N LEU A 260 -16.07 -15.27 19.65
CA LEU A 260 -17.32 -15.96 20.01
C LEU A 260 -18.49 -15.44 19.19
N ALA A 261 -18.60 -14.13 18.96
CA ALA A 261 -19.66 -13.55 18.14
C ALA A 261 -19.60 -14.01 16.68
N LEU A 262 -18.40 -14.03 16.09
CA LEU A 262 -18.21 -14.53 14.72
C LEU A 262 -18.58 -16.02 14.62
N ARG A 263 -18.12 -16.84 15.59
CA ARG A 263 -18.46 -18.27 15.62
C ARG A 263 -19.94 -18.51 15.85
N HIS A 264 -20.60 -17.70 16.69
CA HIS A 264 -22.05 -17.76 16.89
C HIS A 264 -22.81 -17.56 15.57
N ASP A 265 -22.33 -16.65 14.72
CA ASP A 265 -22.91 -16.40 13.40
C ASP A 265 -22.41 -17.38 12.30
N GLY A 266 -21.76 -18.48 12.71
CA GLY A 266 -21.37 -19.57 11.83
C GLY A 266 -20.06 -19.35 11.06
N PHE A 267 -19.29 -18.32 11.39
CA PHE A 267 -17.98 -18.13 10.76
C PHE A 267 -16.94 -19.09 11.33
N ASP A 268 -16.16 -19.69 10.44
CA ASP A 268 -14.91 -20.34 10.80
C ASP A 268 -13.83 -19.27 11.01
N VAL A 269 -13.30 -19.15 12.23
CA VAL A 269 -12.31 -18.12 12.59
C VAL A 269 -10.93 -18.74 12.71
N GLN A 270 -10.01 -18.28 11.88
CA GLN A 270 -8.60 -18.68 11.85
C GLN A 270 -7.71 -17.52 12.27
N PHE A 271 -6.98 -17.69 13.36
CA PHE A 271 -5.92 -16.76 13.75
C PHE A 271 -4.61 -17.11 13.06
N VAL A 272 -3.88 -16.07 12.65
CA VAL A 272 -2.57 -16.21 11.96
C VAL A 272 -1.56 -15.26 12.58
N SER A 273 -0.48 -15.80 13.11
CA SER A 273 0.66 -15.05 13.62
C SER A 273 1.80 -14.96 12.60
N ILE A 274 2.73 -14.03 12.82
CA ILE A 274 3.94 -13.92 12.00
C ILE A 274 4.76 -15.22 12.04
N GLY A 275 4.83 -15.89 13.20
CA GLY A 275 5.54 -17.16 13.35
C GLY A 275 4.95 -18.25 12.46
N GLN A 276 3.63 -18.31 12.35
CA GLN A 276 2.96 -19.27 11.48
C GLN A 276 3.14 -18.98 9.99
N ILE A 277 3.25 -17.69 9.61
CA ILE A 277 3.55 -17.31 8.21
C ILE A 277 4.99 -17.71 7.85
N MET A 278 5.93 -17.59 8.79
CA MET A 278 7.34 -17.94 8.60
C MET A 278 7.60 -19.45 8.64
N ASP A 279 6.77 -20.22 9.31
CA ASP A 279 6.83 -21.68 9.33
C ASP A 279 6.10 -22.27 8.12
N SER A 280 6.85 -22.87 7.21
CA SER A 280 6.29 -23.39 5.96
C SER A 280 5.23 -24.49 6.15
N ARG A 281 5.29 -25.28 7.25
CA ARG A 281 4.32 -26.33 7.54
C ARG A 281 3.03 -25.71 8.07
N GLN A 282 3.13 -24.80 9.03
CA GLN A 282 1.96 -24.11 9.60
C GLN A 282 1.27 -23.24 8.53
N LEU A 283 2.04 -22.49 7.74
CA LEU A 283 1.49 -21.73 6.62
C LEU A 283 0.75 -22.62 5.62
N TYR A 284 1.31 -23.81 5.32
CA TYR A 284 0.66 -24.74 4.40
C TYR A 284 -0.71 -25.24 4.95
N GLU A 285 -0.83 -25.51 6.26
CA GLU A 285 -2.10 -25.91 6.85
C GLU A 285 -3.13 -24.76 6.83
N ILE A 286 -2.71 -23.52 7.08
CA ILE A 286 -3.57 -22.34 6.92
C ILE A 286 -4.09 -22.24 5.49
N VAL A 287 -3.18 -22.32 4.52
CA VAL A 287 -3.51 -22.27 3.09
C VAL A 287 -4.45 -23.38 2.68
N LYS A 288 -4.23 -24.61 3.16
CA LYS A 288 -5.07 -25.78 2.89
C LYS A 288 -6.50 -25.58 3.41
N ARG A 289 -6.64 -24.99 4.62
CA ARG A 289 -7.95 -24.65 5.19
C ARG A 289 -8.68 -23.63 4.33
N VAL A 290 -8.02 -22.54 3.94
CA VAL A 290 -8.60 -21.51 3.05
C VAL A 290 -8.96 -22.12 1.69
N ALA A 291 -8.07 -22.94 1.11
CA ALA A 291 -8.33 -23.60 -0.16
C ALA A 291 -9.55 -24.50 -0.11
N SER A 292 -9.68 -25.32 0.95
CA SER A 292 -10.83 -26.19 1.17
C SER A 292 -12.11 -25.38 1.31
N ALA A 293 -12.12 -24.34 2.15
CA ALA A 293 -13.29 -23.51 2.39
C ALA A 293 -13.75 -22.76 1.13
N THR A 294 -12.80 -22.35 0.27
CA THR A 294 -13.09 -21.61 -0.98
C THR A 294 -13.23 -22.52 -2.21
N GLY A 295 -13.21 -23.83 -2.05
CA GLY A 295 -13.33 -24.80 -3.15
C GLY A 295 -12.11 -24.83 -4.10
N LYS A 296 -10.96 -24.29 -3.67
CA LYS A 296 -9.75 -24.24 -4.49
C LYS A 296 -8.95 -25.54 -4.38
N LYS A 297 -8.72 -26.20 -5.49
CA LYS A 297 -7.84 -27.39 -5.51
C LYS A 297 -6.37 -26.99 -5.36
N MET A 298 -5.71 -27.53 -4.35
CA MET A 298 -4.28 -27.40 -4.14
C MET A 298 -3.51 -28.29 -5.12
N ARG A 299 -2.43 -27.72 -5.71
CA ARG A 299 -1.54 -28.47 -6.60
C ARG A 299 -0.15 -28.56 -5.97
N PRO A 300 0.57 -29.68 -6.10
CA PRO A 300 1.96 -29.78 -5.66
C PRO A 300 2.81 -28.63 -6.22
N ALA A 301 3.74 -28.13 -5.44
CA ALA A 301 4.66 -27.09 -5.84
C ALA A 301 5.98 -27.70 -6.30
N SER A 302 6.49 -27.27 -7.46
CA SER A 302 7.86 -27.58 -7.87
C SER A 302 8.87 -26.85 -6.97
N ALA A 303 10.12 -27.30 -6.94
CA ALA A 303 11.21 -26.65 -6.21
C ALA A 303 11.34 -25.17 -6.59
N ALA A 304 11.17 -24.83 -7.87
CA ALA A 304 11.21 -23.44 -8.35
C ALA A 304 10.07 -22.58 -7.77
N ILE A 305 8.86 -23.12 -7.62
CA ILE A 305 7.74 -22.42 -7.00
C ILE A 305 7.99 -22.25 -5.49
N VAL A 306 8.55 -23.26 -4.84
CA VAL A 306 8.91 -23.21 -3.42
C VAL A 306 9.97 -22.12 -3.18
N ALA A 307 11.01 -22.05 -4.00
CA ALA A 307 12.04 -21.01 -3.92
C ALA A 307 11.45 -19.60 -4.09
N LYS A 308 10.56 -19.40 -5.07
CA LYS A 308 9.85 -18.12 -5.24
C LYS A 308 8.99 -17.77 -4.05
N ARG A 309 8.38 -18.74 -3.37
CA ARG A 309 7.58 -18.52 -2.17
C ARG A 309 8.43 -18.06 -1.00
N PHE A 310 9.57 -18.69 -0.78
CA PHE A 310 10.51 -18.22 0.24
C PHE A 310 10.97 -16.78 -0.05
N ALA A 311 11.33 -16.46 -1.28
CA ALA A 311 11.72 -15.12 -1.67
C ALA A 311 10.59 -14.10 -1.48
N LEU A 312 9.34 -14.47 -1.79
CA LEU A 312 8.18 -13.63 -1.57
C LEU A 312 7.97 -13.37 -0.08
N ILE A 313 7.96 -14.41 0.75
CA ILE A 313 7.76 -14.29 2.20
C ILE A 313 8.90 -13.47 2.83
N ASP A 314 10.15 -13.75 2.47
CA ASP A 314 11.32 -12.99 2.95
C ASP A 314 11.23 -11.49 2.59
N ARG A 315 10.64 -11.16 1.45
CA ARG A 315 10.43 -9.76 1.04
C ARG A 315 9.23 -9.09 1.71
N LEU A 316 8.16 -9.84 1.97
CA LEU A 316 6.90 -9.31 2.52
C LEU A 316 6.88 -9.27 4.06
N ILE A 317 7.62 -10.14 4.72
CA ILE A 317 7.60 -10.28 6.18
C ILE A 317 8.89 -9.69 6.76
N PRO A 318 8.80 -8.80 7.76
CA PRO A 318 9.98 -8.20 8.39
C PRO A 318 10.86 -9.27 9.04
N LYS A 319 12.18 -9.16 8.83
CA LYS A 319 13.17 -10.08 9.42
C LYS A 319 13.23 -9.91 10.93
N ARG A 320 13.42 -11.04 11.61
CA ARG A 320 13.57 -11.15 13.06
C ARG A 320 15.02 -10.87 13.53
N GLU A 321 15.66 -9.82 13.12
CA GLU A 321 16.90 -9.43 13.76
C GLU A 321 16.57 -8.65 15.03
N ASN A 322 16.67 -9.25 16.22
CA ASN A 322 16.50 -8.72 17.58
C ASN A 322 15.19 -9.07 18.34
N ILE A 323 14.88 -10.37 18.42
CA ILE A 323 13.85 -10.82 19.38
C ILE A 323 14.45 -11.31 20.71
N LEU A 324 15.77 -11.38 20.83
CA LEU A 324 16.40 -12.03 21.99
C LEU A 324 16.40 -11.20 23.30
N ASP A 325 16.16 -9.89 23.27
CA ASP A 325 16.36 -9.05 24.48
C ASP A 325 15.14 -8.25 24.94
N GLY A 326 13.90 -8.65 24.60
CA GLY A 326 12.72 -7.96 25.12
C GLY A 326 12.56 -6.51 24.64
N GLU A 327 13.48 -6.01 23.85
CA GLU A 327 13.43 -4.70 23.24
C GLU A 327 12.53 -4.69 22.01
N CYS A 328 11.82 -3.63 21.87
CA CYS A 328 10.91 -3.27 20.80
C CYS A 328 11.48 -3.66 19.44
N LEU A 329 10.75 -4.47 18.65
CA LEU A 329 11.06 -4.68 17.23
C LEU A 329 11.03 -3.31 16.54
N ARG A 330 12.16 -2.66 16.43
CA ARG A 330 12.34 -1.67 15.38
C ARG A 330 12.26 -2.45 14.08
N TYR A 331 11.12 -2.31 13.40
CA TYR A 331 11.04 -2.76 12.02
C TYR A 331 12.24 -2.16 11.32
N GLU A 332 13.15 -2.98 10.82
CA GLU A 332 14.25 -2.44 10.05
C GLU A 332 13.70 -1.45 9.05
N ARG A 333 14.27 -0.25 9.00
CA ARG A 333 13.93 0.84 8.08
C ARG A 333 13.76 0.40 6.62
N THR A 334 14.24 -0.80 6.29
CA THR A 334 14.23 -1.37 4.94
C THR A 334 12.90 -1.98 4.52
N TRP A 335 12.00 -2.32 5.45
CA TRP A 335 10.74 -2.96 5.07
C TRP A 335 9.72 -1.96 4.50
N TRP A 336 9.73 -0.74 5.02
CA TRP A 336 8.90 0.40 4.58
C TRP A 336 9.67 1.47 3.87
N ALA A 337 10.99 1.45 3.94
CA ALA A 337 11.75 2.31 3.08
C ALA A 337 11.26 2.00 1.66
N LEU A 338 10.48 2.88 1.11
CA LEU A 338 10.44 3.05 -0.33
C LEU A 338 11.86 2.78 -0.79
N PRO A 339 12.11 1.86 -1.73
CA PRO A 339 13.45 1.40 -2.08
C PRO A 339 14.44 2.56 -2.06
N LYS A 340 15.68 2.35 -1.62
CA LYS A 340 16.72 3.40 -1.51
C LYS A 340 16.85 4.29 -2.76
N CYS A 341 16.33 3.83 -3.92
CA CYS A 341 16.18 4.65 -5.13
C CYS A 341 15.12 5.75 -5.00
N LEU A 342 14.30 5.75 -3.94
CA LEU A 342 13.27 6.77 -3.67
C LEU A 342 13.60 7.62 -2.43
N ALA A 343 14.66 7.29 -1.69
CA ALA A 343 15.16 8.09 -0.57
C ALA A 343 16.06 9.23 -1.05
#